data_e583a2d9869a3f2006311a5adbba26e1
#
_entry.id   e583a2d9869a3f2006311a5adbba26e1
#
_cell.length_a   1.000
_cell.length_b   1.000
_cell.length_c   1.000
_cell.angle_alpha   90.00
_cell.angle_beta   90.00
_cell.angle_gamma   90.00
#
_symmetry.space_group_name_H-M   'P 1'
#
loop_
_entity.id
_entity.type
_entity.pdbx_description
1 polymer ?
#
loop_
_entity_poly.entity_id
_entity_poly.type
_entity_poly.pdbx_seq_one_letter_code
_entity_poly.pdbx_strand_id
1 'polypeptide(L)'
;GLGSVDKLRAHSGLRIGAQTVGHPIYYTGRLFAFMLGLKDPKFIVGYSSPELDVALLSGELDAVSGVASSVVEQNPEFIEKGLMDFHVVMEIPQGNQHPQFGQLPKIDSFAKTEKDRKLLSLHRAFRLAGSPFVLPPETPKEQADILRNAMRRVYLDPEFLAEYKKVTGEEASPLLPDAHEKAMRELPRDAEVIEFYKLLGGTKPLPAH
;
A
#
# COMPACT_ATOMS: atom_id res chain seq x y z
N GLY A 1 11.57 20.18 -10.79
CA GLY A 1 11.27 18.81 -10.37
C GLY A 1 10.69 18.76 -8.96
N LEU A 2 9.98 17.72 -8.67
CA LEU A 2 9.27 17.49 -7.40
C LEU A 2 10.08 16.59 -6.43
N GLY A 3 11.39 16.53 -6.54
CA GLY A 3 12.31 15.59 -5.91
C GLY A 3 12.44 15.67 -4.37
N SER A 4 11.48 16.28 -3.66
CA SER A 4 11.43 16.24 -2.19
C SER A 4 10.01 16.43 -1.68
N VAL A 5 9.74 15.97 -0.45
CA VAL A 5 8.44 16.13 0.22
C VAL A 5 8.04 17.60 0.34
N ASP A 6 9.00 18.50 0.61
CA ASP A 6 8.71 19.93 0.75
C ASP A 6 8.30 20.55 -0.60
N LYS A 7 8.89 20.10 -1.70
CA LYS A 7 8.48 20.52 -3.04
C LYS A 7 7.09 19.99 -3.39
N LEU A 8 6.76 18.74 -3.01
CA LEU A 8 5.41 18.20 -3.16
C LEU A 8 4.39 19.03 -2.38
N ARG A 9 4.69 19.41 -1.15
CA ARG A 9 3.83 20.26 -0.31
C ARG A 9 3.66 21.67 -0.83
N ALA A 10 4.70 22.22 -1.45
CA ALA A 10 4.66 23.55 -2.05
C ALA A 10 3.83 23.60 -3.34
N HIS A 11 3.75 22.46 -4.05
CA HIS A 11 2.98 22.35 -5.29
C HIS A 11 1.48 22.20 -4.99
N SER A 12 0.64 22.93 -5.74
CA SER A 12 -0.81 22.80 -5.65
C SER A 12 -1.36 22.05 -6.86
N GLY A 13 -2.35 21.20 -6.64
CA GLY A 13 -3.05 20.53 -7.72
C GLY A 13 -2.29 19.34 -8.32
N LEU A 14 -1.40 18.68 -7.54
CA LEU A 14 -0.72 17.45 -7.98
C LEU A 14 -1.73 16.44 -8.52
N ARG A 15 -1.47 15.95 -9.74
CA ARG A 15 -2.27 14.90 -10.41
C ARG A 15 -1.77 13.54 -9.97
N ILE A 16 -2.55 12.87 -9.13
CA ILE A 16 -2.21 11.57 -8.54
C ILE A 16 -3.05 10.50 -9.23
N GLY A 17 -2.40 9.55 -9.90
CA GLY A 17 -3.04 8.50 -10.68
C GLY A 17 -3.48 7.32 -9.85
N ALA A 18 -4.60 6.68 -10.26
CA ALA A 18 -5.05 5.40 -9.72
C ALA A 18 -5.95 4.66 -10.72
N GLN A 19 -6.25 3.38 -10.45
CA GLN A 19 -7.11 2.58 -11.31
C GLN A 19 -8.58 3.02 -11.23
N THR A 20 -9.17 2.88 -10.04
CA THR A 20 -10.57 3.24 -9.80
C THR A 20 -10.73 3.84 -8.40
N VAL A 21 -11.81 4.57 -8.20
CA VAL A 21 -12.23 5.00 -6.86
C VAL A 21 -12.42 3.78 -5.97
N GLY A 22 -11.84 3.82 -4.76
CA GLY A 22 -11.89 2.70 -3.81
C GLY A 22 -10.85 1.59 -4.05
N HIS A 23 -10.07 1.63 -5.13
CA HIS A 23 -8.95 0.71 -5.32
C HIS A 23 -7.87 0.90 -4.24
N PRO A 24 -7.14 -0.15 -3.81
CA PRO A 24 -6.07 -0.01 -2.79
C PRO A 24 -5.05 1.09 -3.08
N ILE A 25 -4.63 1.25 -4.33
CA ILE A 25 -3.71 2.33 -4.76
C ILE A 25 -4.36 3.71 -4.61
N TYR A 26 -5.66 3.84 -4.94
CA TYR A 26 -6.41 5.07 -4.73
C TYR A 26 -6.46 5.45 -3.24
N TYR A 27 -6.79 4.48 -2.37
CA TYR A 27 -6.78 4.68 -0.93
C TYR A 27 -5.40 5.12 -0.43
N THR A 28 -4.36 4.40 -0.83
CA THR A 28 -2.99 4.70 -0.43
C THR A 28 -2.58 6.10 -0.88
N GLY A 29 -2.86 6.46 -2.15
CA GLY A 29 -2.58 7.80 -2.68
C GLY A 29 -3.26 8.91 -1.88
N ARG A 30 -4.53 8.73 -1.53
CA ARG A 30 -5.29 9.70 -0.72
C ARG A 30 -4.79 9.78 0.72
N LEU A 31 -4.45 8.66 1.32
CA LEU A 31 -3.86 8.61 2.66
C LEU A 31 -2.52 9.37 2.70
N PHE A 32 -1.64 9.09 1.73
CA PHE A 32 -0.35 9.78 1.64
C PHE A 32 -0.54 11.28 1.38
N ALA A 33 -1.42 11.67 0.45
CA ALA A 33 -1.73 13.06 0.18
C ALA A 33 -2.23 13.79 1.44
N PHE A 34 -3.09 13.17 2.23
CA PHE A 34 -3.54 13.70 3.51
C PHE A 34 -2.38 13.83 4.50
N MET A 35 -1.67 12.74 4.79
CA MET A 35 -0.58 12.74 5.77
C MET A 35 0.54 13.72 5.42
N LEU A 36 0.84 13.88 4.15
CA LEU A 36 1.83 14.84 3.66
C LEU A 36 1.31 16.28 3.67
N GLY A 37 0.02 16.50 3.82
CA GLY A 37 -0.60 17.82 3.74
C GLY A 37 -0.46 18.45 2.35
N LEU A 38 -0.71 17.65 1.29
CA LEU A 38 -0.62 18.15 -0.08
C LEU A 38 -1.75 19.14 -0.37
N LYS A 39 -1.43 20.19 -1.13
CA LYS A 39 -2.38 21.27 -1.46
C LYS A 39 -3.23 20.86 -2.66
N ASP A 40 -4.55 20.78 -2.47
CA ASP A 40 -5.54 20.57 -3.54
C ASP A 40 -5.19 19.41 -4.51
N PRO A 41 -4.80 18.20 -4.01
CA PRO A 41 -4.41 17.10 -4.86
C PRO A 41 -5.59 16.64 -5.73
N LYS A 42 -5.32 16.34 -7.00
CA LYS A 42 -6.27 15.84 -7.98
C LYS A 42 -6.07 14.35 -8.18
N PHE A 43 -7.10 13.55 -7.92
CA PHE A 43 -7.04 12.10 -8.12
C PHE A 43 -7.63 11.74 -9.46
N ILE A 44 -6.79 11.27 -10.37
CA ILE A 44 -7.16 10.91 -11.74
C ILE A 44 -7.27 9.39 -11.81
N VAL A 45 -8.43 8.88 -12.20
CA VAL A 45 -8.73 7.44 -12.25
C VAL A 45 -9.01 6.99 -13.68
N GLY A 46 -8.97 5.68 -13.92
CA GLY A 46 -9.27 5.09 -15.23
C GLY A 46 -8.07 4.36 -15.86
N TYR A 47 -6.95 4.26 -15.16
CA TYR A 47 -5.73 3.62 -15.66
C TYR A 47 -5.66 2.14 -15.23
N SER A 48 -5.08 1.31 -16.07
CA SER A 48 -4.46 0.04 -15.65
C SER A 48 -3.08 0.31 -15.03
N SER A 49 -2.49 -0.70 -14.37
CA SER A 49 -1.16 -0.52 -13.77
C SER A 49 -0.09 -0.10 -14.78
N PRO A 50 0.04 -0.73 -15.97
CA PRO A 50 1.01 -0.27 -16.97
C PRO A 50 0.74 1.15 -17.50
N GLU A 51 -0.53 1.54 -17.61
CA GLU A 51 -0.88 2.89 -18.06
C GLU A 51 -0.49 3.97 -17.06
N LEU A 52 -0.52 3.68 -15.76
CA LEU A 52 -0.03 4.59 -14.73
C LEU A 52 1.46 4.94 -14.93
N ASP A 53 2.27 3.95 -15.26
CA ASP A 53 3.70 4.13 -15.48
C ASP A 53 3.96 5.00 -16.73
N VAL A 54 3.23 4.72 -17.82
CA VAL A 54 3.31 5.53 -19.06
C VAL A 54 2.85 6.97 -18.81
N ALA A 55 1.76 7.16 -18.07
CA ALA A 55 1.23 8.48 -17.74
C ALA A 55 2.17 9.30 -16.84
N LEU A 56 2.90 8.65 -15.93
CA LEU A 56 3.96 9.29 -15.16
C LEU A 56 5.13 9.72 -16.04
N LEU A 57 5.64 8.83 -16.87
CA LEU A 57 6.78 9.12 -17.75
C LEU A 57 6.47 10.19 -18.79
N SER A 58 5.24 10.25 -19.27
CA SER A 58 4.79 11.29 -20.22
C SER A 58 4.47 12.64 -19.57
N GLY A 59 4.40 12.68 -18.21
CA GLY A 59 3.99 13.86 -17.48
C GLY A 59 2.49 14.15 -17.51
N GLU A 60 1.66 13.18 -17.90
CA GLU A 60 0.21 13.25 -17.76
C GLU A 60 -0.20 13.19 -16.28
N LEU A 61 0.51 12.41 -15.49
CA LEU A 61 0.42 12.34 -14.04
C LEU A 61 1.68 12.90 -13.39
N ASP A 62 1.54 13.45 -12.19
CA ASP A 62 2.67 13.96 -11.40
C ASP A 62 3.14 12.96 -10.34
N ALA A 63 2.24 12.08 -9.88
CA ALA A 63 2.54 11.09 -8.85
C ALA A 63 1.60 9.86 -8.93
N VAL A 64 2.08 8.76 -8.38
CA VAL A 64 1.26 7.57 -8.06
C VAL A 64 1.68 7.02 -6.70
N SER A 65 0.81 6.25 -6.07
CA SER A 65 1.22 5.33 -5.01
C SER A 65 1.34 3.93 -5.61
N GLY A 66 2.33 3.17 -5.17
CA GLY A 66 2.61 1.84 -5.71
C GLY A 66 2.99 0.85 -4.62
N VAL A 67 3.23 -0.39 -5.04
CA VAL A 67 3.81 -1.43 -4.20
C VAL A 67 5.30 -1.51 -4.54
N ALA A 68 6.17 -1.51 -3.53
CA ALA A 68 7.62 -1.46 -3.71
C ALA A 68 8.15 -2.63 -4.57
N SER A 69 7.71 -3.85 -4.27
CA SER A 69 8.07 -5.04 -5.07
C SER A 69 7.67 -4.92 -6.53
N SER A 70 6.49 -4.38 -6.83
CA SER A 70 6.05 -4.19 -8.22
C SER A 70 6.96 -3.23 -8.99
N VAL A 71 7.47 -2.19 -8.36
CA VAL A 71 8.44 -1.27 -8.99
C VAL A 71 9.74 -1.99 -9.30
N VAL A 72 10.25 -2.78 -8.35
CA VAL A 72 11.50 -3.53 -8.52
C VAL A 72 11.41 -4.58 -9.62
N GLU A 73 10.28 -5.28 -9.70
CA GLU A 73 10.08 -6.37 -10.65
C GLU A 73 9.74 -5.90 -12.07
N GLN A 74 8.83 -4.92 -12.16
CA GLN A 74 8.23 -4.54 -13.43
C GLN A 74 8.93 -3.34 -14.08
N ASN A 75 9.50 -2.45 -13.27
CA ASN A 75 10.08 -1.20 -13.73
C ASN A 75 11.41 -0.88 -13.03
N PRO A 76 12.39 -1.79 -13.03
CA PRO A 76 13.69 -1.57 -12.35
C PRO A 76 14.41 -0.30 -12.86
N GLU A 77 14.20 0.08 -14.11
CA GLU A 77 14.76 1.29 -14.70
C GLU A 77 14.29 2.58 -14.02
N PHE A 78 13.17 2.60 -13.35
CA PHE A 78 12.73 3.76 -12.57
C PHE A 78 13.72 4.10 -11.45
N ILE A 79 14.33 3.06 -10.89
CA ILE A 79 15.33 3.16 -9.84
C ILE A 79 16.73 3.32 -10.47
N GLU A 80 17.12 2.41 -11.36
CA GLU A 80 18.48 2.33 -11.92
C GLU A 80 18.87 3.56 -12.75
N LYS A 81 17.91 4.10 -13.50
CA LYS A 81 18.11 5.28 -14.37
C LYS A 81 17.66 6.58 -13.71
N GLY A 82 17.12 6.51 -12.47
CA GLY A 82 16.62 7.69 -11.77
C GLY A 82 15.47 8.38 -12.50
N LEU A 83 14.57 7.62 -13.13
CA LEU A 83 13.44 8.17 -13.88
C LEU A 83 12.30 8.65 -12.99
N MET A 84 12.29 8.20 -11.72
CA MET A 84 11.30 8.58 -10.71
C MET A 84 11.97 9.00 -9.40
N ASP A 85 11.35 9.97 -8.74
CA ASP A 85 11.67 10.32 -7.35
C ASP A 85 10.77 9.53 -6.40
N PHE A 86 11.36 8.83 -5.44
CA PHE A 86 10.65 8.12 -4.38
C PHE A 86 10.70 8.96 -3.11
N HIS A 87 9.56 9.24 -2.48
CA HIS A 87 9.47 10.26 -1.43
C HIS A 87 9.21 9.71 -0.04
N VAL A 88 8.30 8.74 0.08
CA VAL A 88 7.82 8.25 1.35
C VAL A 88 7.43 6.78 1.23
N VAL A 89 7.70 5.99 2.26
CA VAL A 89 7.35 4.58 2.32
C VAL A 89 6.43 4.28 3.51
N MET A 90 5.54 3.29 3.33
CA MET A 90 4.82 2.65 4.42
C MET A 90 5.33 1.21 4.55
N GLU A 91 5.91 0.90 5.69
CA GLU A 91 6.32 -0.49 6.01
C GLU A 91 5.09 -1.34 6.33
N ILE A 92 4.99 -2.50 5.69
CA ILE A 92 3.90 -3.46 5.89
C ILE A 92 4.50 -4.89 5.92
N PRO A 93 4.53 -5.57 7.10
CA PRO A 93 4.19 -5.06 8.43
C PRO A 93 5.12 -3.93 8.91
N GLN A 94 4.71 -3.22 9.94
CA GLN A 94 5.56 -2.17 10.53
C GLN A 94 6.88 -2.77 11.03
N GLY A 95 8.00 -2.13 10.68
CA GLY A 95 9.34 -2.62 10.98
C GLY A 95 9.97 -3.44 9.86
N ASN A 96 9.19 -3.86 8.85
CA ASN A 96 9.71 -4.55 7.68
C ASN A 96 10.25 -3.54 6.65
N GLN A 97 11.56 -3.34 6.68
CA GLN A 97 12.24 -2.40 5.78
C GLN A 97 12.50 -3.04 4.42
N HIS A 98 12.02 -2.38 3.37
CA HIS A 98 12.36 -2.78 2.00
C HIS A 98 13.84 -2.49 1.71
N PRO A 99 14.61 -3.42 1.11
CA PRO A 99 16.04 -3.23 0.87
C PRO A 99 16.41 -1.95 0.11
N GLN A 100 15.62 -1.57 -0.89
CA GLN A 100 15.89 -0.41 -1.74
C GLN A 100 15.21 0.88 -1.23
N PHE A 101 14.04 0.77 -0.57
CA PHE A 101 13.25 1.93 -0.15
C PHE A 101 13.26 2.20 1.37
N GLY A 102 13.93 1.34 2.15
CA GLY A 102 13.96 1.46 3.60
C GLY A 102 14.61 2.75 4.13
N GLN A 103 15.39 3.45 3.30
CA GLN A 103 16.01 4.73 3.65
C GLN A 103 15.07 5.93 3.43
N LEU A 104 13.93 5.73 2.78
CA LEU A 104 12.96 6.80 2.58
C LEU A 104 12.29 7.19 3.90
N PRO A 105 11.85 8.45 4.04
CA PRO A 105 11.00 8.86 5.15
C PRO A 105 9.79 7.92 5.28
N LYS A 106 9.53 7.46 6.50
CA LYS A 106 8.35 6.62 6.77
C LYS A 106 7.12 7.50 6.93
N ILE A 107 6.00 7.08 6.37
CA ILE A 107 4.73 7.83 6.47
C ILE A 107 4.33 8.10 7.92
N ASP A 108 4.71 7.22 8.84
CA ASP A 108 4.46 7.35 10.29
C ASP A 108 5.08 8.64 10.88
N SER A 109 6.18 9.14 10.32
CA SER A 109 6.83 10.37 10.78
C SER A 109 6.01 11.64 10.48
N PHE A 110 5.00 11.53 9.62
CA PHE A 110 4.09 12.62 9.28
C PHE A 110 2.80 12.63 10.10
N ALA A 111 2.57 11.62 10.95
CA ALA A 111 1.42 11.57 11.84
C ALA A 111 1.54 12.64 12.95
N LYS A 112 0.60 13.58 13.00
CA LYS A 112 0.57 14.67 13.98
C LYS A 112 -0.24 14.33 15.22
N THR A 113 -1.26 13.49 15.05
CA THR A 113 -2.25 13.19 16.08
C THR A 113 -2.34 11.68 16.37
N GLU A 114 -2.99 11.32 17.47
CA GLU A 114 -3.30 9.91 17.76
C GLU A 114 -4.28 9.34 16.72
N LYS A 115 -5.17 10.16 16.19
CA LYS A 115 -6.09 9.77 15.11
C LYS A 115 -5.31 9.39 13.84
N ASP A 116 -4.27 10.13 13.48
CA ASP A 116 -3.43 9.80 12.33
C ASP A 116 -2.73 8.45 12.53
N ARG A 117 -2.19 8.20 13.72
CA ARG A 117 -1.56 6.92 14.05
C ARG A 117 -2.54 5.76 13.94
N LYS A 118 -3.76 5.92 14.47
CA LYS A 118 -4.83 4.92 14.34
C LYS A 118 -5.24 4.71 12.87
N LEU A 119 -5.30 5.78 12.08
CA LEU A 119 -5.63 5.71 10.65
C LEU A 119 -4.56 4.92 9.87
N LEU A 120 -3.27 5.18 10.12
CA LEU A 120 -2.16 4.42 9.55
C LEU A 120 -2.20 2.96 9.98
N SER A 121 -2.47 2.70 11.26
CA SER A 121 -2.63 1.33 11.78
C SER A 121 -3.77 0.59 11.10
N LEU A 122 -4.92 1.23 10.94
CA LEU A 122 -6.07 0.65 10.23
C LEU A 122 -5.74 0.32 8.77
N HIS A 123 -5.11 1.26 8.05
CA HIS A 123 -4.72 1.03 6.66
C HIS A 123 -3.71 -0.13 6.54
N ARG A 124 -2.71 -0.15 7.41
CA ARG A 124 -1.70 -1.23 7.46
C ARG A 124 -2.34 -2.58 7.73
N ALA A 125 -3.30 -2.65 8.66
CA ALA A 125 -4.03 -3.88 8.95
C ALA A 125 -4.86 -4.37 7.75
N PHE A 126 -5.53 -3.48 7.04
CA PHE A 126 -6.22 -3.83 5.79
C PHE A 126 -5.26 -4.31 4.71
N ARG A 127 -4.08 -3.70 4.59
CA ARG A 127 -3.07 -4.14 3.62
C ARG A 127 -2.51 -5.52 3.97
N LEU A 128 -2.27 -5.79 5.24
CA LEU A 128 -1.81 -7.10 5.72
C LEU A 128 -2.85 -8.21 5.52
N ALA A 129 -4.11 -7.90 5.82
CA ALA A 129 -5.20 -8.88 5.79
C ALA A 129 -5.98 -8.90 4.45
N GLY A 130 -5.65 -7.99 3.52
CA GLY A 130 -6.49 -7.66 2.37
C GLY A 130 -6.47 -8.64 1.20
N SER A 131 -5.63 -9.68 1.22
CA SER A 131 -5.54 -10.66 0.14
C SER A 131 -5.60 -12.10 0.69
N PRO A 132 -6.67 -12.48 1.41
CA PRO A 132 -6.80 -13.81 1.98
C PRO A 132 -7.15 -14.82 0.88
N PHE A 133 -6.60 -16.04 1.00
CA PHE A 133 -7.16 -17.18 0.30
C PHE A 133 -8.42 -17.63 1.05
N VAL A 134 -9.55 -17.64 0.35
CA VAL A 134 -10.85 -18.00 0.92
C VAL A 134 -11.47 -19.17 0.17
N LEU A 135 -12.29 -19.92 0.86
CA LEU A 135 -13.07 -21.02 0.29
C LEU A 135 -14.55 -20.63 0.24
N PRO A 136 -15.32 -21.21 -0.67
CA PRO A 136 -16.78 -21.02 -0.69
C PRO A 136 -17.40 -21.36 0.67
N PRO A 137 -18.50 -20.70 1.04
CA PRO A 137 -19.32 -21.13 2.16
C PRO A 137 -19.67 -22.62 2.03
N GLU A 138 -19.78 -23.32 3.17
CA GLU A 138 -20.13 -24.75 3.23
C GLU A 138 -19.07 -25.72 2.66
N THR A 139 -17.86 -25.26 2.33
CA THR A 139 -16.77 -26.18 1.99
C THR A 139 -16.58 -27.20 3.12
N PRO A 140 -16.59 -28.52 2.84
CA PRO A 140 -16.38 -29.54 3.83
C PRO A 140 -15.12 -29.29 4.65
N LYS A 141 -15.22 -29.44 5.98
CA LYS A 141 -14.12 -29.16 6.91
C LYS A 141 -12.83 -29.90 6.53
N GLU A 142 -12.94 -31.15 6.10
CA GLU A 142 -11.79 -31.95 5.68
C GLU A 142 -11.03 -31.31 4.52
N GLN A 143 -11.75 -30.83 3.49
CA GLN A 143 -11.14 -30.14 2.35
C GLN A 143 -10.50 -28.82 2.76
N ALA A 144 -11.17 -28.06 3.62
CA ALA A 144 -10.64 -26.83 4.17
C ALA A 144 -9.34 -27.07 4.96
N ASP A 145 -9.30 -28.11 5.77
CA ASP A 145 -8.13 -28.48 6.57
C ASP A 145 -6.96 -28.95 5.68
N ILE A 146 -7.23 -29.70 4.62
CA ILE A 146 -6.22 -30.11 3.63
C ILE A 146 -5.56 -28.88 3.00
N LEU A 147 -6.37 -27.95 2.49
CA LEU A 147 -5.87 -26.74 1.82
C LEU A 147 -5.13 -25.80 2.80
N ARG A 148 -5.67 -25.63 4.01
CA ARG A 148 -5.02 -24.84 5.06
C ARG A 148 -3.62 -25.39 5.41
N ASN A 149 -3.52 -26.72 5.55
CA ASN A 149 -2.25 -27.38 5.83
C ASN A 149 -1.28 -27.33 4.66
N ALA A 150 -1.78 -27.44 3.41
CA ALA A 150 -0.95 -27.28 2.22
C ALA A 150 -0.37 -25.86 2.12
N MET A 151 -1.20 -24.82 2.26
CA MET A 151 -0.75 -23.42 2.26
C MET A 151 0.25 -23.14 3.37
N ARG A 152 0.00 -23.66 4.59
CA ARG A 152 0.96 -23.50 5.69
C ARG A 152 2.33 -24.11 5.36
N ARG A 153 2.36 -25.28 4.71
CA ARG A 153 3.63 -25.91 4.28
C ARG A 153 4.35 -25.09 3.23
N VAL A 154 3.62 -24.59 2.22
CA VAL A 154 4.21 -23.72 1.18
C VAL A 154 4.88 -22.49 1.80
N TYR A 155 4.18 -21.79 2.68
CA TYR A 155 4.73 -20.58 3.31
C TYR A 155 5.84 -20.82 4.34
N LEU A 156 6.11 -22.05 4.70
CA LEU A 156 7.24 -22.46 5.55
C LEU A 156 8.33 -23.19 4.76
N ASP A 157 8.14 -23.39 3.46
CA ASP A 157 9.08 -24.08 2.60
C ASP A 157 10.25 -23.16 2.25
N PRO A 158 11.51 -23.53 2.59
CA PRO A 158 12.68 -22.72 2.28
C PRO A 158 12.91 -22.47 0.79
N GLU A 159 12.53 -23.42 -0.08
CA GLU A 159 12.67 -23.27 -1.54
C GLU A 159 11.68 -22.21 -2.05
N PHE A 160 10.42 -22.28 -1.59
CA PHE A 160 9.44 -21.26 -1.90
C PHE A 160 9.88 -19.86 -1.42
N LEU A 161 10.37 -19.75 -0.18
CA LEU A 161 10.82 -18.47 0.37
C LEU A 161 12.01 -17.89 -0.41
N ALA A 162 12.96 -18.74 -0.82
CA ALA A 162 14.10 -18.32 -1.63
C ALA A 162 13.66 -17.82 -3.03
N GLU A 163 12.77 -18.56 -3.70
CA GLU A 163 12.25 -18.17 -5.00
C GLU A 163 11.38 -16.91 -4.92
N TYR A 164 10.54 -16.80 -3.89
CA TYR A 164 9.77 -15.58 -3.62
C TYR A 164 10.70 -14.36 -3.52
N LYS A 165 11.73 -14.44 -2.68
CA LYS A 165 12.70 -13.36 -2.53
C LYS A 165 13.43 -13.02 -3.83
N LYS A 166 13.78 -14.03 -4.63
CA LYS A 166 14.43 -13.84 -5.93
C LYS A 166 13.53 -13.10 -6.92
N VAL A 167 12.23 -13.45 -6.95
CA VAL A 167 11.24 -12.83 -7.86
C VAL A 167 10.85 -11.43 -7.39
N THR A 168 10.59 -11.24 -6.10
CA THR A 168 10.00 -9.99 -5.58
C THR A 168 11.01 -9.01 -4.99
N GLY A 169 12.25 -9.46 -4.76
CA GLY A 169 13.26 -8.68 -4.03
C GLY A 169 12.97 -8.54 -2.53
N GLU A 170 11.87 -9.10 -2.03
CA GLU A 170 11.41 -8.99 -0.64
C GLU A 170 11.43 -10.33 0.08
N GLU A 171 11.59 -10.31 1.40
CA GLU A 171 11.32 -11.48 2.24
C GLU A 171 9.81 -11.72 2.31
N ALA A 172 9.37 -12.97 2.09
CA ALA A 172 7.98 -13.31 2.27
C ALA A 172 7.57 -13.11 3.74
N SER A 173 6.47 -12.42 3.96
CA SER A 173 5.88 -12.19 5.29
C SER A 173 4.45 -12.73 5.35
N PRO A 174 4.26 -14.05 5.23
CA PRO A 174 2.94 -14.64 5.18
C PRO A 174 2.19 -14.47 6.49
N LEU A 175 0.94 -14.07 6.41
CA LEU A 175 0.04 -14.06 7.55
C LEU A 175 -0.67 -15.41 7.63
N LEU A 176 -0.18 -16.30 8.50
CA LEU A 176 -0.78 -17.61 8.69
C LEU A 176 -2.20 -17.51 9.28
N PRO A 177 -3.06 -18.52 9.12
CA PRO A 177 -4.50 -18.44 9.45
C PRO A 177 -4.80 -17.85 10.84
N ASP A 178 -4.11 -18.32 11.87
CA ASP A 178 -4.36 -17.88 13.25
C ASP A 178 -3.94 -16.40 13.44
N ALA A 179 -2.82 -16.00 12.84
CA ALA A 179 -2.34 -14.63 12.86
C ALA A 179 -3.24 -13.70 12.03
N HIS A 180 -3.76 -14.19 10.88
CA HIS A 180 -4.72 -13.46 10.06
C HIS A 180 -6.03 -13.24 10.81
N GLU A 181 -6.59 -14.28 11.45
CA GLU A 181 -7.80 -14.16 12.24
C GLU A 181 -7.62 -13.17 13.40
N LYS A 182 -6.47 -13.25 14.10
CA LYS A 182 -6.12 -12.30 15.16
C LYS A 182 -6.06 -10.86 14.60
N ALA A 183 -5.37 -10.64 13.49
CA ALA A 183 -5.27 -9.33 12.86
C ALA A 183 -6.65 -8.75 12.50
N MET A 184 -7.56 -9.59 11.99
CA MET A 184 -8.94 -9.18 11.69
C MET A 184 -9.75 -8.85 12.94
N ARG A 185 -9.56 -9.56 14.04
CA ARG A 185 -10.24 -9.26 15.31
C ARG A 185 -9.72 -7.99 15.97
N GLU A 186 -8.44 -7.70 15.82
CA GLU A 186 -7.76 -6.55 16.40
C GLU A 186 -7.85 -5.27 15.55
N LEU A 187 -8.56 -5.30 14.42
CA LEU A 187 -8.80 -4.11 13.61
C LEU A 187 -9.34 -2.96 14.47
N PRO A 188 -8.76 -1.77 14.38
CA PRO A 188 -9.30 -0.58 15.07
C PRO A 188 -10.77 -0.36 14.70
N ARG A 189 -11.62 -0.23 15.73
CA ARG A 189 -13.07 -0.04 15.58
C ARG A 189 -13.51 1.36 16.02
N ASP A 190 -12.59 2.27 16.07
CA ASP A 190 -12.83 3.67 16.38
C ASP A 190 -13.72 4.28 15.29
N ALA A 191 -14.94 4.68 15.64
CA ALA A 191 -15.94 5.14 14.67
C ALA A 191 -15.45 6.34 13.86
N GLU A 192 -14.73 7.28 14.48
CA GLU A 192 -14.22 8.45 13.80
C GLU A 192 -13.12 8.09 12.79
N VAL A 193 -12.25 7.15 13.14
CA VAL A 193 -11.20 6.65 12.24
C VAL A 193 -11.80 5.89 11.07
N ILE A 194 -12.81 5.05 11.33
CA ILE A 194 -13.53 4.31 10.28
C ILE A 194 -14.22 5.26 9.30
N GLU A 195 -14.94 6.27 9.80
CA GLU A 195 -15.60 7.24 8.93
C GLU A 195 -14.60 8.04 8.10
N PHE A 196 -13.47 8.41 8.69
CA PHE A 196 -12.40 9.05 7.93
C PHE A 196 -11.78 8.11 6.89
N TYR A 197 -11.59 6.85 7.22
CA TYR A 197 -11.11 5.84 6.27
C TYR A 197 -12.09 5.66 5.10
N LYS A 198 -13.41 5.66 5.36
CA LYS A 198 -14.43 5.67 4.30
C LYS A 198 -14.35 6.92 3.42
N LEU A 199 -14.07 8.08 4.01
CA LEU A 199 -13.86 9.32 3.25
C LEU A 199 -12.67 9.19 2.29
N LEU A 200 -11.58 8.54 2.71
CA LEU A 200 -10.45 8.27 1.82
C LEU A 200 -10.82 7.37 0.63
N GLY A 201 -11.78 6.47 0.78
CA GLY A 201 -12.28 5.63 -0.31
C GLY A 201 -13.24 6.33 -1.28
N GLY A 202 -13.71 7.53 -0.95
CA GLY A 202 -14.66 8.29 -1.74
C GLY A 202 -14.04 9.37 -2.61
N THR A 203 -14.89 10.19 -3.22
CA THR A 203 -14.46 11.26 -4.13
C THR A 203 -14.46 12.66 -3.51
N LYS A 204 -14.92 12.79 -2.26
CA LYS A 204 -14.96 14.09 -1.56
C LYS A 204 -13.53 14.64 -1.39
N PRO A 205 -13.34 15.97 -1.42
CA PRO A 205 -12.05 16.59 -1.13
C PRO A 205 -11.48 16.11 0.21
N LEU A 206 -10.17 16.02 0.28
CA LEU A 206 -9.48 15.72 1.53
C LEU A 206 -9.54 16.95 2.44
N PRO A 207 -9.76 16.77 3.75
CA PRO A 207 -9.62 17.88 4.70
C PRO A 207 -8.14 18.28 4.81
N ALA A 208 -7.90 19.46 5.35
CA ALA A 208 -6.53 19.89 5.70
C ALA A 208 -5.96 18.98 6.80
N HIS A 209 -4.67 18.71 6.72
CA HIS A 209 -3.92 17.94 7.71
C HIS A 209 -3.08 18.82 8.61
#